data_895ff2eacb6671200dd41456bba9d32c
#
_entry.id   895ff2eacb6671200dd41456bba9d32c
#
_cell.length_a   1.000
_cell.length_b   1.000
_cell.length_c   1.000
_cell.angle_alpha   90.00
_cell.angle_beta   90.00
_cell.angle_gamma   90.00
#
_symmetry.space_group_name_H-M   'P 1'
#
loop_
_entity.id
_entity.type
_entity.pdbx_description
1 polymer ?
#
loop_
_entity_poly.entity_id
_entity_poly.type
_entity_poly.pdbx_seq_one_letter_code
_entity_poly.pdbx_strand_id
1 'polypeptide(L)'
;PAIVDPESPDGRPISLFESGAILVYLAAKTGKFMPQGDRARYEVLQWLMFQMGGVGPMLGQNHHFRQYAPEKIPYAIDRYNNEARRLYGVIDRRLAKSRYLGGKSYSIADMATFPWLRNWQNQGIVLADYPHLERWFNTMAARPAVQRGMKLV
;
A
#
# COMPACT_ATOMS: atom_id res chain seq x y z
N PRO A 1 2.77 -11.23 7.41
CA PRO A 1 3.33 -12.33 6.62
C PRO A 1 4.77 -12.65 7.01
N ALA A 2 5.22 -13.88 6.70
CA ALA A 2 6.61 -14.32 6.82
C ALA A 2 6.95 -15.21 5.62
N ILE A 3 8.20 -15.20 5.21
CA ILE A 3 8.74 -16.08 4.17
C ILE A 3 10.04 -16.74 4.63
N VAL A 4 10.34 -17.89 4.08
CA VAL A 4 11.66 -18.51 4.12
C VAL A 4 12.15 -18.62 2.69
N ASP A 5 13.30 -18.04 2.40
CA ASP A 5 13.99 -18.20 1.12
C ASP A 5 15.19 -19.13 1.32
N PRO A 6 15.17 -20.35 0.76
CA PRO A 6 16.26 -21.30 0.91
C PRO A 6 17.53 -20.88 0.14
N GLU A 7 17.39 -20.02 -0.87
CA GLU A 7 18.45 -19.61 -1.78
C GLU A 7 18.56 -18.08 -1.80
N SER A 8 18.96 -17.48 -0.69
CA SER A 8 19.20 -16.03 -0.62
C SER A 8 20.43 -15.63 -1.46
N PRO A 9 20.65 -14.33 -1.72
CA PRO A 9 21.78 -13.87 -2.53
C PRO A 9 23.17 -14.28 -2.02
N ASP A 10 23.32 -14.60 -0.74
CA ASP A 10 24.56 -15.11 -0.15
C ASP A 10 24.65 -16.65 -0.13
N GLY A 11 23.69 -17.34 -0.74
CA GLY A 11 23.63 -18.80 -0.84
C GLY A 11 23.18 -19.51 0.44
N ARG A 12 22.69 -18.80 1.47
CA ARG A 12 22.20 -19.38 2.72
C ARG A 12 20.71 -19.11 2.91
N PRO A 13 19.98 -19.99 3.61
CA PRO A 13 18.57 -19.72 3.92
C PRO A 13 18.40 -18.46 4.76
N ILE A 14 17.35 -17.66 4.44
CA ILE A 14 16.95 -16.49 5.23
C ILE A 14 15.47 -16.54 5.55
N SER A 15 15.13 -16.21 6.80
CA SER A 15 13.74 -16.03 7.24
C SER A 15 13.45 -14.54 7.40
N LEU A 16 12.35 -14.07 6.82
CA LEU A 16 11.95 -12.67 6.85
C LEU A 16 10.48 -12.54 7.28
N PHE A 17 10.20 -11.54 8.07
CA PHE A 17 8.85 -11.08 8.37
C PHE A 17 8.74 -9.57 8.05
N GLU A 18 7.57 -8.99 8.24
CA GLU A 18 7.18 -7.66 7.79
C GLU A 18 7.02 -7.57 6.26
N SER A 19 5.78 -7.30 5.81
CA SER A 19 5.48 -7.24 4.38
C SER A 19 6.32 -6.20 3.62
N GLY A 20 6.62 -5.07 4.24
CA GLY A 20 7.51 -4.05 3.66
C GLY A 20 8.94 -4.54 3.49
N ALA A 21 9.51 -5.21 4.49
CA ALA A 21 10.85 -5.80 4.42
C ALA A 21 10.91 -6.91 3.36
N ILE A 22 9.89 -7.76 3.30
CA ILE A 22 9.77 -8.81 2.28
C ILE A 22 9.73 -8.21 0.87
N LEU A 23 8.96 -7.16 0.65
CA LEU A 23 8.91 -6.47 -0.64
C LEU A 23 10.25 -5.86 -1.05
N VAL A 24 10.97 -5.24 -0.11
CA VAL A 24 12.31 -4.68 -0.34
C VAL A 24 13.29 -5.80 -0.70
N TYR A 25 13.28 -6.89 0.06
CA TYR A 25 14.13 -8.06 -0.19
C TYR A 25 13.88 -8.67 -1.58
N LEU A 26 12.62 -8.93 -1.92
CA LEU A 26 12.27 -9.53 -3.21
C LEU A 26 12.59 -8.59 -4.38
N ALA A 27 12.41 -7.29 -4.20
CA ALA A 27 12.80 -6.30 -5.21
C ALA A 27 14.31 -6.29 -5.43
N ALA A 28 15.12 -6.36 -4.36
CA ALA A 28 16.57 -6.45 -4.44
C ALA A 28 17.03 -7.77 -5.10
N LYS A 29 16.48 -8.91 -4.66
CA LYS A 29 16.80 -10.25 -5.19
C LYS A 29 16.49 -10.36 -6.69
N THR A 30 15.38 -9.80 -7.13
CA THR A 30 14.92 -9.93 -8.52
C THR A 30 15.37 -8.80 -9.45
N GLY A 31 15.87 -7.69 -8.90
CA GLY A 31 16.16 -6.47 -9.66
C GLY A 31 14.92 -5.77 -10.23
N LYS A 32 13.72 -6.04 -9.70
CA LYS A 32 12.44 -5.54 -10.24
C LYS A 32 11.70 -4.68 -9.22
N PHE A 33 10.87 -3.76 -9.73
CA PHE A 33 9.93 -2.95 -8.93
C PHE A 33 10.56 -1.99 -7.91
N MET A 34 11.88 -1.83 -7.96
CA MET A 34 12.66 -0.85 -7.22
C MET A 34 13.70 -0.26 -8.18
N PRO A 35 13.75 1.07 -8.38
CA PRO A 35 14.75 1.69 -9.23
C PRO A 35 16.16 1.57 -8.60
N GLN A 36 17.18 1.55 -9.45
CA GLN A 36 18.57 1.41 -9.02
C GLN A 36 19.22 2.72 -8.53
N GLY A 37 18.75 3.88 -9.02
CA GLY A 37 19.30 5.18 -8.63
C GLY A 37 18.83 5.62 -7.26
N ASP A 38 19.74 6.10 -6.42
CA ASP A 38 19.47 6.44 -5.00
C ASP A 38 18.26 7.36 -4.82
N ARG A 39 18.18 8.47 -5.53
CA ARG A 39 17.05 9.40 -5.43
C ARG A 39 15.71 8.70 -5.70
N ALA A 40 15.62 7.95 -6.78
CA ALA A 40 14.39 7.25 -7.16
C ALA A 40 14.08 6.10 -6.20
N ARG A 41 15.10 5.41 -5.68
CA ARG A 41 14.96 4.36 -4.67
C ARG A 41 14.38 4.92 -3.36
N TYR A 42 14.93 6.02 -2.85
CA TYR A 42 14.40 6.65 -1.64
C TYR A 42 12.99 7.21 -1.83
N GLU A 43 12.64 7.65 -3.04
CA GLU A 43 11.28 8.06 -3.36
C GLU A 43 10.29 6.88 -3.26
N VAL A 44 10.66 5.69 -3.71
CA VAL A 44 9.86 4.47 -3.51
C VAL A 44 9.78 4.09 -2.03
N LEU A 45 10.93 4.11 -1.32
CA LEU A 45 10.99 3.73 0.09
C LEU A 45 10.13 4.64 0.99
N GLN A 46 10.15 5.96 0.78
CA GLN A 46 9.31 6.86 1.58
C GLN A 46 7.81 6.56 1.42
N TRP A 47 7.36 6.24 0.21
CA TRP A 47 5.96 5.87 -0.02
C TRP A 47 5.62 4.46 0.49
N LEU A 48 6.58 3.55 0.48
CA LEU A 48 6.45 2.26 1.15
C LEU A 48 6.30 2.46 2.67
N MET A 49 7.18 3.28 3.29
CA MET A 49 7.11 3.56 4.73
C MET A 49 5.85 4.34 5.10
N PHE A 50 5.38 5.26 4.26
CA PHE A 50 4.09 5.93 4.43
C PHE A 50 2.93 4.93 4.47
N GLN A 51 2.99 3.88 3.64
CA GLN A 51 2.00 2.81 3.72
C GLN A 51 2.14 1.99 5.01
N MET A 52 3.35 1.56 5.38
CA MET A 52 3.58 0.70 6.55
C MET A 52 3.25 1.40 7.87
N GLY A 53 3.62 2.68 8.01
CA GLY A 53 3.42 3.45 9.23
C GLY A 53 2.11 4.22 9.31
N GLY A 54 1.45 4.45 8.19
CA GLY A 54 0.25 5.30 8.12
C GLY A 54 -0.94 4.61 7.48
N VAL A 55 -0.89 4.35 6.19
CA VAL A 55 -2.07 3.87 5.42
C VAL A 55 -2.59 2.55 5.99
N GLY A 56 -1.75 1.53 6.11
CA GLY A 56 -2.14 0.22 6.62
C GLY A 56 -2.74 0.30 8.02
N PRO A 57 -1.99 0.80 9.02
CA PRO A 57 -2.48 0.88 10.39
C PRO A 57 -3.75 1.71 10.56
N MET A 58 -3.81 2.89 9.93
CA MET A 58 -4.96 3.79 10.15
C MET A 58 -6.22 3.34 9.41
N LEU A 59 -6.10 2.82 8.20
CA LEU A 59 -7.24 2.21 7.50
C LEU A 59 -7.69 0.92 8.19
N GLY A 60 -6.78 0.16 8.80
CA GLY A 60 -7.11 -0.98 9.64
C GLY A 60 -7.96 -0.57 10.85
N GLN A 61 -7.57 0.47 11.57
CA GLN A 61 -8.37 1.02 12.67
C GLN A 61 -9.72 1.57 12.21
N ASN A 62 -9.73 2.31 11.09
CA ASN A 62 -10.99 2.78 10.50
C ASN A 62 -11.94 1.60 10.22
N HIS A 63 -11.44 0.56 9.58
CA HIS A 63 -12.22 -0.64 9.28
C HIS A 63 -12.71 -1.32 10.56
N HIS A 64 -11.86 -1.47 11.58
CA HIS A 64 -12.20 -2.08 12.86
C HIS A 64 -13.38 -1.35 13.52
N PHE A 65 -13.26 -0.04 13.74
CA PHE A 65 -14.31 0.71 14.44
C PHE A 65 -15.61 0.88 13.65
N ARG A 66 -15.55 0.84 12.32
CA ARG A 66 -16.74 0.90 11.47
C ARG A 66 -17.45 -0.44 11.33
N GLN A 67 -16.70 -1.55 11.25
CA GLN A 67 -17.25 -2.85 10.86
C GLN A 67 -17.26 -3.89 12.00
N TYR A 68 -16.15 -3.98 12.76
CA TYR A 68 -15.91 -5.11 13.66
C TYR A 68 -16.05 -4.79 15.14
N ALA A 69 -15.88 -3.54 15.56
CA ALA A 69 -15.99 -3.19 16.97
C ALA A 69 -17.36 -3.60 17.55
N PRO A 70 -17.40 -4.30 18.69
CA PRO A 70 -18.65 -4.76 19.29
C PRO A 70 -19.53 -3.59 19.72
N GLU A 71 -18.92 -2.46 20.05
CA GLU A 71 -19.61 -1.22 20.41
C GLU A 71 -19.33 -0.13 19.36
N LYS A 72 -20.32 0.65 19.03
CA LYS A 72 -20.16 1.84 18.18
C LYS A 72 -19.66 3.00 19.03
N ILE A 73 -18.41 3.38 18.86
CA ILE A 73 -17.75 4.50 19.54
C ILE A 73 -17.65 5.67 18.56
N PRO A 74 -18.59 6.65 18.60
CA PRO A 74 -18.66 7.73 17.60
C PRO A 74 -17.34 8.48 17.47
N TYR A 75 -16.69 8.83 18.58
CA TYR A 75 -15.40 9.52 18.57
C TYR A 75 -14.31 8.74 17.81
N ALA A 76 -14.21 7.44 18.02
CA ALA A 76 -13.22 6.62 17.34
C ALA A 76 -13.53 6.50 15.84
N ILE A 77 -14.81 6.32 15.49
CA ILE A 77 -15.27 6.27 14.10
C ILE A 77 -14.92 7.58 13.38
N ASP A 78 -15.25 8.72 13.96
CA ASP A 78 -14.99 10.03 13.37
C ASP A 78 -13.47 10.30 13.24
N ARG A 79 -12.71 10.00 14.29
CA ARG A 79 -11.26 10.17 14.29
C ARG A 79 -10.61 9.40 13.15
N TYR A 80 -10.87 8.09 13.03
CA TYR A 80 -10.23 7.26 12.01
C TYR A 80 -10.80 7.49 10.61
N ASN A 81 -12.05 7.89 10.49
CA ASN A 81 -12.63 8.30 9.22
C ASN A 81 -11.98 9.60 8.69
N ASN A 82 -11.75 10.59 9.56
CA ASN A 82 -11.04 11.81 9.19
C ASN A 82 -9.59 11.52 8.80
N GLU A 83 -8.91 10.62 9.51
CA GLU A 83 -7.56 10.21 9.16
C GLU A 83 -7.53 9.44 7.83
N ALA A 84 -8.49 8.56 7.57
CA ALA A 84 -8.62 7.89 6.27
C ALA A 84 -8.74 8.91 5.14
N ARG A 85 -9.64 9.90 5.26
CA ARG A 85 -9.79 10.96 4.27
C ARG A 85 -8.51 11.76 4.06
N ARG A 86 -7.79 12.08 5.15
CA ARG A 86 -6.49 12.77 5.06
C ARG A 86 -5.47 11.96 4.27
N LEU A 87 -5.37 10.64 4.54
CA LEU A 87 -4.44 9.74 3.86
C LEU A 87 -4.77 9.59 2.37
N TYR A 88 -6.06 9.43 2.03
CA TYR A 88 -6.51 9.43 0.64
C TYR A 88 -6.15 10.72 -0.09
N GLY A 89 -6.35 11.87 0.56
CA GLY A 89 -5.96 13.17 0.01
C GLY A 89 -4.45 13.34 -0.18
N VAL A 90 -3.62 12.76 0.70
CA VAL A 90 -2.16 12.76 0.52
C VAL A 90 -1.76 11.94 -0.70
N ILE A 91 -2.34 10.75 -0.85
CA ILE A 91 -2.10 9.87 -2.00
C ILE A 91 -2.58 10.54 -3.31
N ASP A 92 -3.77 11.14 -3.31
CA ASP A 92 -4.30 11.81 -4.49
C ASP A 92 -3.40 12.95 -4.96
N ARG A 93 -2.96 13.83 -4.04
CA ARG A 93 -2.01 14.91 -4.36
C ARG A 93 -0.67 14.40 -4.89
N ARG A 94 -0.21 13.24 -4.42
CA ARG A 94 0.98 12.59 -4.99
C ARG A 94 0.73 12.15 -6.42
N LEU A 95 -0.39 11.49 -6.65
CA LEU A 95 -0.76 10.94 -7.95
C LEU A 95 -1.18 12.00 -8.98
N ALA A 96 -1.50 13.22 -8.54
CA ALA A 96 -1.62 14.38 -9.40
C ALA A 96 -0.29 14.76 -10.09
N LYS A 97 0.84 14.48 -9.42
CA LYS A 97 2.20 14.83 -9.89
C LYS A 97 2.97 13.62 -10.44
N SER A 98 2.42 12.42 -10.32
CA SER A 98 3.13 11.20 -10.65
C SER A 98 2.17 10.11 -11.13
N ARG A 99 2.64 9.26 -12.04
CA ARG A 99 1.85 8.13 -12.54
C ARG A 99 1.62 7.07 -11.47
N TYR A 100 2.65 6.80 -10.63
CA TYR A 100 2.66 5.82 -9.55
C TYR A 100 3.19 6.46 -8.27
N LEU A 101 3.02 5.80 -7.13
CA LEU A 101 3.46 6.33 -5.83
C LEU A 101 4.97 6.57 -5.79
N GLY A 102 5.76 5.63 -6.26
CA GLY A 102 7.21 5.75 -6.33
C GLY A 102 7.75 6.54 -7.51
N GLY A 103 6.90 7.13 -8.37
CA GLY A 103 7.35 7.93 -9.52
C GLY A 103 6.74 7.49 -10.85
N LYS A 104 7.59 7.37 -11.88
CA LYS A 104 7.16 7.07 -13.26
C LYS A 104 6.78 5.60 -13.47
N SER A 105 7.31 4.69 -12.66
CA SER A 105 7.18 3.24 -12.82
C SER A 105 6.47 2.59 -11.64
N TYR A 106 5.72 1.53 -11.92
CA TYR A 106 5.11 0.66 -10.91
C TYR A 106 6.18 0.06 -9.99
N SER A 107 5.94 0.13 -8.68
CA SER A 107 6.92 -0.22 -7.66
C SER A 107 6.30 -0.97 -6.48
N ILE A 108 7.14 -1.40 -5.56
CA ILE A 108 6.72 -2.04 -4.30
C ILE A 108 5.86 -1.10 -3.43
N ALA A 109 5.96 0.21 -3.58
CA ALA A 109 5.09 1.16 -2.88
C ALA A 109 3.63 1.03 -3.35
N ASP A 110 3.42 0.86 -4.66
CA ASP A 110 2.08 0.62 -5.22
C ASP A 110 1.53 -0.74 -4.81
N MET A 111 2.39 -1.77 -4.81
CA MET A 111 2.01 -3.13 -4.39
C MET A 111 1.53 -3.17 -2.95
N ALA A 112 2.23 -2.48 -2.04
CA ALA A 112 1.87 -2.44 -0.63
C ALA A 112 0.59 -1.63 -0.37
N THR A 113 0.36 -0.55 -1.15
CA THR A 113 -0.72 0.39 -0.89
C THR A 113 -2.06 -0.07 -1.46
N PHE A 114 -2.08 -0.63 -2.67
CA PHE A 114 -3.31 -0.98 -3.39
C PHE A 114 -4.27 -1.88 -2.59
N PRO A 115 -3.83 -2.97 -1.94
CA PRO A 115 -4.74 -3.86 -1.20
C PRO A 115 -5.50 -3.16 -0.08
N TRP A 116 -4.89 -2.18 0.58
CA TRP A 116 -5.52 -1.40 1.65
C TRP A 116 -6.61 -0.45 1.16
N LEU A 117 -6.51 0.03 -0.08
CA LEU A 117 -7.49 0.94 -0.68
C LEU A 117 -8.63 0.19 -1.38
N ARG A 118 -8.54 -1.14 -1.53
CA ARG A 118 -9.56 -1.94 -2.23
C ARG A 118 -10.95 -1.81 -1.61
N ASN A 119 -11.02 -1.73 -0.30
CA ASN A 119 -12.27 -1.69 0.46
C ASN A 119 -12.69 -0.25 0.80
N TRP A 120 -12.43 0.71 -0.08
CA TRP A 120 -12.70 2.13 0.14
C TRP A 120 -14.16 2.42 0.55
N GLN A 121 -15.14 1.69 0.00
CA GLN A 121 -16.56 1.86 0.39
C GLN A 121 -16.77 1.57 1.88
N ASN A 122 -16.21 0.46 2.37
CA ASN A 122 -16.31 0.07 3.78
C ASN A 122 -15.55 1.03 4.71
N GLN A 123 -14.61 1.78 4.17
CA GLN A 123 -13.86 2.82 4.88
C GLN A 123 -14.60 4.17 4.91
N GLY A 124 -15.77 4.27 4.27
CA GLY A 124 -16.55 5.51 4.21
C GLY A 124 -15.94 6.57 3.29
N ILE A 125 -15.26 6.12 2.27
CA ILE A 125 -14.63 6.98 1.25
C ILE A 125 -15.49 6.97 -0.01
N VAL A 126 -15.58 8.12 -0.68
CA VAL A 126 -16.12 8.26 -2.03
C VAL A 126 -14.92 8.45 -2.95
N LEU A 127 -14.62 7.45 -3.77
CA LEU A 127 -13.38 7.44 -4.58
C LEU A 127 -13.35 8.58 -5.59
N ALA A 128 -14.52 8.98 -6.11
CA ALA A 128 -14.65 10.10 -7.04
C ALA A 128 -14.20 11.46 -6.48
N ASP A 129 -14.12 11.61 -5.15
CA ASP A 129 -13.56 12.81 -4.51
C ASP A 129 -12.03 12.91 -4.67
N TYR A 130 -11.38 11.84 -5.17
CA TYR A 130 -9.93 11.69 -5.33
C TYR A 130 -9.58 11.26 -6.76
N PRO A 131 -9.72 12.12 -7.76
CA PRO A 131 -9.69 11.72 -9.19
C PRO A 131 -8.35 11.15 -9.64
N HIS A 132 -7.23 11.61 -9.09
CA HIS A 132 -5.90 11.09 -9.44
C HIS A 132 -5.64 9.73 -8.80
N LEU A 133 -6.13 9.52 -7.58
CA LEU A 133 -6.12 8.23 -6.91
C LEU A 133 -7.05 7.25 -7.62
N GLU A 134 -8.25 7.66 -8.03
CA GLU A 134 -9.18 6.81 -8.78
C GLU A 134 -8.56 6.32 -10.10
N ARG A 135 -7.92 7.21 -10.85
CA ARG A 135 -7.16 6.84 -12.07
C ARG A 135 -6.11 5.78 -11.77
N TRP A 136 -5.31 5.99 -10.72
CA TRP A 136 -4.29 5.02 -10.32
C TRP A 136 -4.91 3.71 -9.84
N PHE A 137 -5.96 3.77 -9.03
CA PHE A 137 -6.68 2.60 -8.52
C PHE A 137 -7.17 1.70 -9.68
N ASN A 138 -7.82 2.30 -10.69
CA ASN A 138 -8.29 1.59 -11.86
C ASN A 138 -7.12 0.98 -12.67
N THR A 139 -6.01 1.71 -12.79
CA THR A 139 -4.78 1.20 -13.42
C THR A 139 -4.22 -0.01 -12.67
N MET A 140 -4.24 0.01 -11.33
CA MET A 140 -3.78 -1.13 -10.51
C MET A 140 -4.73 -2.31 -10.63
N ALA A 141 -6.03 -2.09 -10.50
CA ALA A 141 -7.05 -3.13 -10.58
C ALA A 141 -7.05 -3.86 -11.94
N ALA A 142 -6.71 -3.18 -13.02
CA ALA A 142 -6.62 -3.75 -14.36
C ALA A 142 -5.38 -4.64 -14.59
N ARG A 143 -4.39 -4.63 -13.68
CA ARG A 143 -3.16 -5.42 -13.86
C ARG A 143 -3.41 -6.90 -13.62
N PRO A 144 -3.10 -7.81 -14.57
CA PRO A 144 -3.37 -9.25 -14.41
C PRO A 144 -2.69 -9.87 -13.17
N ALA A 145 -1.47 -9.43 -12.83
CA ALA A 145 -0.76 -9.92 -11.65
C ALA A 145 -1.43 -9.46 -10.34
N VAL A 146 -1.95 -8.23 -10.31
CA VAL A 146 -2.73 -7.72 -9.16
C VAL A 146 -4.02 -8.52 -9.02
N GLN A 147 -4.74 -8.74 -10.12
CA GLN A 147 -5.97 -9.55 -10.10
C GLN A 147 -5.73 -10.97 -9.59
N ARG A 148 -4.62 -11.61 -9.99
CA ARG A 148 -4.26 -12.94 -9.45
C ARG A 148 -3.91 -12.88 -7.96
N GLY A 149 -3.08 -11.92 -7.54
CA GLY A 149 -2.70 -11.77 -6.14
C GLY A 149 -3.89 -11.51 -5.22
N MET A 150 -4.83 -10.67 -5.66
CA MET A 150 -6.03 -10.34 -4.88
C MET A 150 -7.07 -11.46 -4.77
N LYS A 151 -6.90 -12.58 -5.50
CA LYS A 151 -7.73 -13.79 -5.34
C LYS A 151 -7.21 -14.71 -4.23
N LEU A 152 -6.00 -14.50 -3.74
CA LEU A 152 -5.37 -15.31 -2.70
C LEU A 152 -5.63 -14.77 -1.28
N VAL A 153 -6.38 -13.67 -1.17
CA VAL A 153 -6.66 -12.95 0.09
C VAL A 153 -8.16 -12.90 0.35
#